data_082e03d8538adbbc7c0ada9e42718edd
#
_entry.id   082e03d8538adbbc7c0ada9e42718edd
#
_cell.length_a   1.000
_cell.length_b   1.000
_cell.length_c   1.000
_cell.angle_alpha   90.00
_cell.angle_beta   90.00
_cell.angle_gamma   90.00
#
_symmetry.space_group_name_H-M   'P 1'
#
loop_
_entity.id
_entity.type
_entity.pdbx_description
1 polymer ?
#
loop_
_entity_poly.entity_id
_entity_poly.type
_entity_poly.pdbx_seq_one_letter_code
_entity_poly.pdbx_strand_id
1 'polypeptide(L)'
;EERLREEGVDFRFGVRAEKVIVDNNNNPFSIKLNTGEEVPCELIIACTGVRSNIGFLKDSGIECDKFGLIINSKGETNVRDVYGAGDITGRNPIWPTAVKEGIVAANNVLGKMIYMNDFFGSKNTMNFCGVATMSLGMVNAPDNSYIEEKQIKGKDYKKIIHKEGVIYGAIIQGDLSYV
;
A
#
# COMPACT_ATOMS: atom_id res chain seq x y z
N GLU A 1 -17.12 -0.74 0.69
CA GLU A 1 -17.87 -0.38 -0.53
C GLU A 1 -19.26 0.13 -0.18
N GLU A 2 -20.11 -0.67 0.49
CA GLU A 2 -21.50 -0.34 0.84
C GLU A 2 -21.62 1.04 1.50
N ARG A 3 -20.82 1.30 2.55
CA ARG A 3 -20.83 2.59 3.26
C ARG A 3 -20.52 3.79 2.36
N LEU A 4 -19.59 3.63 1.42
CA LEU A 4 -19.28 4.72 0.48
C LEU A 4 -20.37 4.92 -0.58
N ARG A 5 -21.07 3.84 -0.95
CA ARG A 5 -22.26 3.96 -1.82
C ARG A 5 -23.40 4.72 -1.13
N GLU A 6 -23.61 4.50 0.17
CA GLU A 6 -24.56 5.28 0.98
C GLU A 6 -24.24 6.79 0.98
N GLU A 7 -22.95 7.14 0.88
CA GLU A 7 -22.47 8.53 0.77
C GLU A 7 -22.46 9.06 -0.68
N GLY A 8 -23.03 8.31 -1.63
CA GLY A 8 -23.14 8.73 -3.03
C GLY A 8 -21.94 8.41 -3.90
N VAL A 9 -20.98 7.61 -3.41
CA VAL A 9 -19.82 7.20 -4.23
C VAL A 9 -20.24 6.11 -5.21
N ASP A 10 -20.00 6.35 -6.49
CA ASP A 10 -20.19 5.36 -7.54
C ASP A 10 -18.87 4.67 -7.89
N PHE A 11 -18.88 3.33 -7.89
CA PHE A 11 -17.71 2.49 -8.16
C PHE A 11 -17.80 1.83 -9.53
N ARG A 12 -16.73 1.92 -10.29
CA ARG A 12 -16.51 1.21 -11.53
C ARG A 12 -15.30 0.30 -11.40
N PHE A 13 -15.55 -0.95 -11.08
CA PHE A 13 -14.50 -1.96 -10.92
C PHE A 13 -14.13 -2.60 -12.26
N GLY A 14 -12.88 -3.04 -12.39
CA GLY A 14 -12.39 -3.73 -13.58
C GLY A 14 -12.22 -2.83 -14.79
N VAL A 15 -12.32 -1.52 -14.63
CA VAL A 15 -12.15 -0.52 -15.69
C VAL A 15 -10.91 0.34 -15.47
N ARG A 16 -10.44 0.97 -16.53
CA ARG A 16 -9.30 1.87 -16.51
C ARG A 16 -9.65 3.17 -17.24
N ALA A 17 -9.25 4.29 -16.66
CA ALA A 17 -9.27 5.57 -17.35
C ALA A 17 -8.25 5.55 -18.51
N GLU A 18 -8.67 5.90 -19.72
CA GLU A 18 -7.81 5.95 -20.91
C GLU A 18 -7.48 7.37 -21.32
N LYS A 19 -8.45 8.26 -21.19
CA LYS A 19 -8.29 9.63 -21.68
C LYS A 19 -9.10 10.59 -20.84
N VAL A 20 -8.49 11.73 -20.54
CA VAL A 20 -9.20 12.92 -20.04
C VAL A 20 -9.67 13.74 -21.24
N ILE A 21 -10.92 14.11 -21.25
CA ILE A 21 -11.52 15.00 -22.23
C ILE A 21 -11.65 16.37 -21.56
N VAL A 22 -11.14 17.39 -22.24
CA VAL A 22 -11.14 18.78 -21.74
C VAL A 22 -11.99 19.69 -22.65
N ASP A 23 -12.48 20.76 -22.07
CA ASP A 23 -13.16 21.84 -22.80
C ASP A 23 -12.18 22.75 -23.54
N ASN A 24 -12.71 23.78 -24.19
CA ASN A 24 -11.89 24.76 -24.93
C ASN A 24 -10.97 25.60 -24.02
N ASN A 25 -11.20 25.60 -22.72
CA ASN A 25 -10.39 26.30 -21.72
C ASN A 25 -9.41 25.36 -20.99
N ASN A 26 -9.30 24.12 -21.48
CA ASN A 26 -8.45 23.07 -20.89
C ASN A 26 -8.90 22.57 -19.51
N ASN A 27 -10.17 22.78 -19.13
CA ASN A 27 -10.74 22.21 -17.93
C ASN A 27 -11.22 20.78 -18.18
N PRO A 28 -11.11 19.85 -17.21
CA PRO A 28 -11.62 18.50 -17.37
C PRO A 28 -13.15 18.53 -17.50
N PHE A 29 -13.66 17.81 -18.48
CA PHE A 29 -15.08 17.73 -18.81
C PHE A 29 -15.62 16.31 -18.62
N SER A 30 -14.83 15.31 -19.02
CA SER A 30 -15.15 13.89 -18.81
C SER A 30 -13.90 13.02 -18.81
N ILE A 31 -14.05 11.78 -18.30
CA ILE A 31 -13.07 10.70 -18.44
C ILE A 31 -13.64 9.64 -19.36
N LYS A 32 -12.89 9.25 -20.38
CA LYS A 32 -13.16 8.06 -21.19
C LYS A 32 -12.53 6.84 -20.57
N LEU A 33 -13.33 5.79 -20.37
CA LEU A 33 -12.91 4.49 -19.86
C LEU A 33 -12.55 3.53 -20.99
N ASN A 34 -11.78 2.48 -20.68
CA ASN A 34 -11.43 1.42 -21.62
C ASN A 34 -12.63 0.60 -22.12
N THR A 35 -13.78 0.76 -21.52
CA THR A 35 -15.07 0.22 -21.97
C THR A 35 -15.72 1.04 -23.07
N GLY A 36 -15.21 2.25 -23.34
CA GLY A 36 -15.82 3.24 -24.22
C GLY A 36 -16.81 4.19 -23.51
N GLU A 37 -17.15 3.91 -22.25
CA GLU A 37 -18.00 4.81 -21.45
C GLU A 37 -17.29 6.15 -21.20
N GLU A 38 -18.05 7.24 -21.27
CA GLU A 38 -17.59 8.55 -20.85
C GLU A 38 -18.30 8.96 -19.55
N VAL A 39 -17.49 9.28 -18.54
CA VAL A 39 -17.98 9.71 -17.23
C VAL A 39 -17.77 11.21 -17.10
N PRO A 40 -18.83 12.02 -17.00
CA PRO A 40 -18.71 13.45 -16.78
C PRO A 40 -18.03 13.76 -15.46
N CYS A 41 -17.17 14.78 -15.41
CA CYS A 41 -16.50 15.21 -14.19
C CYS A 41 -16.01 16.66 -14.32
N GLU A 42 -16.01 17.37 -13.19
CA GLU A 42 -15.47 18.73 -13.07
C GLU A 42 -14.09 18.76 -12.44
N LEU A 43 -13.74 17.66 -11.72
CA LEU A 43 -12.43 17.49 -11.07
C LEU A 43 -11.98 16.04 -11.22
N ILE A 44 -10.70 15.84 -11.48
CA ILE A 44 -10.07 14.52 -11.56
C ILE A 44 -8.95 14.43 -10.52
N ILE A 45 -9.02 13.41 -9.68
CA ILE A 45 -7.99 13.11 -8.70
C ILE A 45 -7.34 11.77 -9.07
N ALA A 46 -6.06 11.78 -9.45
CA ALA A 46 -5.33 10.57 -9.80
C ALA A 46 -4.69 9.96 -8.55
N CYS A 47 -5.22 8.81 -8.11
CA CYS A 47 -4.72 8.01 -6.99
C CYS A 47 -4.30 6.62 -7.47
N THR A 48 -3.44 6.56 -8.49
CA THR A 48 -3.08 5.34 -9.22
C THR A 48 -1.92 4.56 -8.61
N GLY A 49 -1.51 4.91 -7.39
CA GLY A 49 -0.40 4.32 -6.67
C GLY A 49 0.95 4.97 -6.99
N VAL A 50 2.01 4.40 -6.43
CA VAL A 50 3.38 4.87 -6.55
C VAL A 50 4.29 3.77 -7.11
N ARG A 51 5.39 4.19 -7.73
CA ARG A 51 6.49 3.31 -8.14
C ARG A 51 7.79 3.86 -7.63
N SER A 52 8.68 2.98 -7.19
CA SER A 52 10.01 3.37 -6.77
C SER A 52 10.79 4.01 -7.92
N ASN A 53 11.40 5.16 -7.66
CA ASN A 53 12.24 5.83 -8.64
C ASN A 53 13.67 5.22 -8.59
N ILE A 54 13.87 4.14 -9.33
CA ILE A 54 15.13 3.39 -9.41
C ILE A 54 15.91 3.67 -10.70
N GLY A 55 15.45 4.60 -11.54
CA GLY A 55 16.06 4.89 -12.84
C GLY A 55 17.52 5.33 -12.74
N PHE A 56 17.91 6.03 -11.67
CA PHE A 56 19.30 6.47 -11.45
C PHE A 56 20.25 5.32 -11.04
N LEU A 57 19.71 4.15 -10.64
CA LEU A 57 20.51 2.96 -10.31
C LEU A 57 20.83 2.11 -11.55
N LYS A 58 20.31 2.47 -12.72
CA LYS A 58 20.61 1.77 -13.96
C LYS A 58 22.11 1.72 -14.20
N ASP A 59 22.59 0.54 -14.57
CA ASP A 59 24.00 0.27 -14.88
C ASP A 59 24.99 0.43 -13.67
N SER A 60 24.47 0.60 -12.46
CA SER A 60 25.27 0.69 -11.22
C SER A 60 25.75 -0.65 -10.66
N GLY A 61 25.20 -1.77 -11.13
CA GLY A 61 25.39 -3.10 -10.54
C GLY A 61 24.56 -3.36 -9.29
N ILE A 62 23.74 -2.40 -8.85
CA ILE A 62 22.81 -2.56 -7.72
C ILE A 62 21.55 -3.28 -8.20
N GLU A 63 21.17 -4.36 -7.50
CA GLU A 63 20.02 -5.16 -7.85
C GLU A 63 18.69 -4.47 -7.51
N CYS A 64 17.82 -4.47 -8.51
CA CYS A 64 16.45 -3.97 -8.40
C CYS A 64 15.47 -4.97 -9.03
N ASP A 65 14.25 -5.00 -8.53
CA ASP A 65 13.14 -5.75 -9.13
C ASP A 65 12.02 -4.82 -9.63
N LYS A 66 10.88 -5.40 -9.99
CA LYS A 66 9.71 -4.64 -10.45
C LYS A 66 9.09 -3.72 -9.39
N PHE A 67 9.43 -3.91 -8.13
CA PHE A 67 8.92 -3.10 -7.02
C PHE A 67 9.89 -1.99 -6.64
N GLY A 68 11.22 -2.27 -6.66
CA GLY A 68 12.22 -1.29 -6.26
C GLY A 68 13.58 -1.91 -6.00
N LEU A 69 14.37 -1.22 -5.19
CA LEU A 69 15.68 -1.64 -4.75
C LEU A 69 15.59 -2.89 -3.85
N ILE A 70 16.38 -3.92 -4.15
CA ILE A 70 16.45 -5.13 -3.34
C ILE A 70 17.37 -4.91 -2.15
N ILE A 71 16.84 -5.12 -0.94
CA ILE A 71 17.59 -5.09 0.32
C ILE A 71 17.32 -6.34 1.15
N ASN A 72 18.26 -6.71 1.99
CA ASN A 72 18.10 -7.75 2.99
C ASN A 72 17.50 -7.19 4.31
N SER A 73 17.37 -8.04 5.33
CA SER A 73 16.82 -7.65 6.64
C SER A 73 17.67 -6.64 7.42
N LYS A 74 18.88 -6.35 6.99
CA LYS A 74 19.75 -5.31 7.55
C LYS A 74 19.72 -4.01 6.76
N GLY A 75 18.94 -3.93 5.69
CA GLY A 75 18.94 -2.80 4.76
C GLY A 75 20.11 -2.79 3.78
N GLU A 76 20.91 -3.86 3.70
CA GLU A 76 22.06 -3.98 2.79
C GLU A 76 21.58 -4.35 1.38
N THR A 77 22.20 -3.78 0.36
CA THR A 77 22.05 -4.20 -1.03
C THR A 77 23.02 -5.34 -1.36
N ASN A 78 23.01 -5.79 -2.62
CA ASN A 78 24.02 -6.72 -3.13
C ASN A 78 25.44 -6.10 -3.25
N VAL A 79 25.54 -4.77 -3.21
CA VAL A 79 26.82 -4.05 -3.27
C VAL A 79 27.28 -3.72 -1.86
N ARG A 80 28.53 -4.09 -1.54
CA ARG A 80 29.12 -3.86 -0.23
C ARG A 80 29.09 -2.37 0.15
N ASP A 81 28.77 -2.10 1.41
CA ASP A 81 28.69 -0.76 2.02
C ASP A 81 27.62 0.16 1.38
N VAL A 82 26.68 -0.41 0.59
CA VAL A 82 25.53 0.28 0.03
C VAL A 82 24.25 -0.22 0.68
N TYR A 83 23.48 0.70 1.22
CA TYR A 83 22.24 0.44 1.95
C TYR A 83 21.07 1.13 1.26
N GLY A 84 19.87 0.61 1.48
CA GLY A 84 18.62 1.20 0.99
C GLY A 84 17.56 1.29 2.06
N ALA A 85 16.73 2.33 1.98
CA ALA A 85 15.61 2.53 2.90
C ALA A 85 14.53 3.41 2.27
N GLY A 86 13.29 3.21 2.68
CA GLY A 86 12.14 4.02 2.28
C GLY A 86 11.52 3.60 0.96
N ASP A 87 10.84 4.51 0.31
CA ASP A 87 10.02 4.24 -0.87
C ASP A 87 10.79 3.63 -2.04
N ILE A 88 12.12 3.80 -2.06
CA ILE A 88 12.97 3.21 -3.09
C ILE A 88 12.97 1.68 -3.03
N THR A 89 12.74 1.07 -1.86
CA THR A 89 12.70 -0.40 -1.71
C THR A 89 11.41 -1.00 -2.27
N GLY A 90 10.36 -0.19 -2.44
CA GLY A 90 9.08 -0.58 -3.02
C GLY A 90 8.29 -1.63 -2.24
N ARG A 91 8.80 -2.09 -1.10
CA ARG A 91 8.15 -3.15 -0.31
C ARG A 91 6.88 -2.66 0.35
N ASN A 92 6.94 -1.48 0.93
CA ASN A 92 5.81 -0.85 1.59
C ASN A 92 6.03 0.68 1.64
N PRO A 93 5.67 1.41 0.56
CA PRO A 93 6.00 2.82 0.39
C PRO A 93 5.10 3.70 1.26
N ILE A 94 5.31 3.63 2.58
CA ILE A 94 4.65 4.45 3.57
C ILE A 94 5.65 4.96 4.61
N TRP A 95 5.37 6.11 5.18
CA TRP A 95 6.23 6.79 6.13
C TRP A 95 6.71 5.91 7.31
N PRO A 96 5.87 5.13 8.03
CA PRO A 96 6.36 4.31 9.14
C PRO A 96 7.39 3.26 8.73
N THR A 97 7.22 2.64 7.56
CA THR A 97 8.18 1.68 7.02
C THR A 97 9.49 2.37 6.63
N ALA A 98 9.41 3.52 5.97
CA ALA A 98 10.59 4.29 5.60
C ALA A 98 11.44 4.67 6.82
N VAL A 99 10.81 5.06 7.93
CA VAL A 99 11.50 5.36 9.21
C VAL A 99 12.18 4.11 9.78
N LYS A 100 11.47 2.96 9.83
CA LYS A 100 12.04 1.70 10.32
C LYS A 100 13.24 1.24 9.50
N GLU A 101 13.10 1.22 8.18
CA GLU A 101 14.19 0.86 7.26
C GLU A 101 15.39 1.80 7.42
N GLY A 102 15.15 3.11 7.53
CA GLY A 102 16.18 4.11 7.75
C GLY A 102 16.94 3.91 9.06
N ILE A 103 16.23 3.60 10.15
CA ILE A 103 16.86 3.30 11.46
C ILE A 103 17.75 2.04 11.36
N VAL A 104 17.25 0.97 10.71
CA VAL A 104 18.01 -0.27 10.53
C VAL A 104 19.25 -0.03 9.68
N ALA A 105 19.08 0.61 8.52
CA ALA A 105 20.22 0.92 7.64
C ALA A 105 21.27 1.78 8.35
N ALA A 106 20.87 2.87 9.01
CA ALA A 106 21.80 3.77 9.71
C ALA A 106 22.58 3.06 10.83
N ASN A 107 21.94 2.19 11.62
CA ASN A 107 22.66 1.43 12.65
C ASN A 107 23.65 0.45 12.06
N ASN A 108 23.32 -0.25 10.97
CA ASN A 108 24.21 -1.18 10.32
C ASN A 108 25.41 -0.46 9.66
N VAL A 109 25.21 0.72 9.07
CA VAL A 109 26.29 1.61 8.61
C VAL A 109 27.27 1.94 9.73
N LEU A 110 26.78 2.11 10.96
CA LEU A 110 27.59 2.38 12.15
C LEU A 110 28.17 1.11 12.80
N GLY A 111 28.03 -0.06 12.18
CA GLY A 111 28.51 -1.34 12.69
C GLY A 111 27.66 -1.93 13.84
N LYS A 112 26.50 -1.36 14.11
CA LYS A 112 25.53 -1.91 15.09
C LYS A 112 24.63 -2.89 14.36
N MET A 113 24.83 -4.19 14.56
CA MET A 113 24.09 -5.24 13.85
C MET A 113 22.63 -5.31 14.35
N ILE A 114 21.71 -4.72 13.61
CA ILE A 114 20.27 -4.80 13.85
C ILE A 114 19.52 -5.26 12.59
N TYR A 115 18.37 -5.87 12.79
CA TYR A 115 17.58 -6.50 11.74
C TYR A 115 16.15 -5.94 11.72
N MET A 116 15.55 -5.91 10.55
CA MET A 116 14.11 -5.73 10.42
C MET A 116 13.41 -7.03 10.80
N ASN A 117 12.97 -7.13 12.06
CA ASN A 117 12.29 -8.32 12.58
C ASN A 117 10.77 -8.27 12.38
N ASP A 118 10.28 -7.24 11.76
CA ASP A 118 8.87 -6.91 11.71
C ASP A 118 8.32 -7.17 10.31
N PHE A 119 7.75 -8.35 10.11
CA PHE A 119 7.01 -8.72 8.89
C PHE A 119 5.67 -7.96 8.78
N PHE A 120 5.19 -7.39 9.86
CA PHE A 120 4.00 -6.55 9.86
C PHE A 120 4.39 -5.16 9.35
N GLY A 121 4.43 -5.03 8.05
CA GLY A 121 4.95 -3.86 7.35
C GLY A 121 4.36 -2.55 7.81
N SER A 122 3.08 -2.45 8.09
CA SER A 122 2.50 -1.21 8.57
C SER A 122 1.17 -1.41 9.26
N LYS A 123 1.03 -0.73 10.36
CA LYS A 123 -0.28 -0.34 10.88
C LYS A 123 -0.72 0.90 10.09
N ASN A 124 -1.79 0.76 9.34
CA ASN A 124 -2.41 1.86 8.64
C ASN A 124 -3.78 2.14 9.29
N THR A 125 -4.00 3.37 9.71
CA THR A 125 -5.26 3.81 10.32
C THR A 125 -5.83 4.95 9.50
N MET A 126 -7.09 4.86 9.13
CA MET A 126 -7.78 5.88 8.36
C MET A 126 -9.26 5.96 8.75
N ASN A 127 -9.89 7.05 8.38
CA ASN A 127 -11.31 7.24 8.60
C ASN A 127 -12.00 7.39 7.24
N PHE A 128 -12.89 6.47 6.90
CA PHE A 128 -13.69 6.51 5.69
C PHE A 128 -15.11 6.94 6.03
N CYS A 129 -15.46 8.18 5.69
CA CYS A 129 -16.83 8.72 5.90
C CYS A 129 -17.35 8.46 7.32
N GLY A 130 -16.55 8.79 8.34
CA GLY A 130 -16.88 8.60 9.75
C GLY A 130 -16.67 7.17 10.28
N VAL A 131 -16.21 6.23 9.44
CA VAL A 131 -15.92 4.86 9.87
C VAL A 131 -14.43 4.68 10.07
N ALA A 132 -14.00 4.57 11.33
CA ALA A 132 -12.62 4.28 11.68
C ALA A 132 -12.23 2.90 11.14
N THR A 133 -11.09 2.84 10.46
CA THR A 133 -10.58 1.61 9.85
C THR A 133 -9.10 1.46 10.15
N MET A 134 -8.70 0.26 10.56
CA MET A 134 -7.30 -0.12 10.74
C MET A 134 -6.97 -1.34 9.90
N SER A 135 -5.83 -1.34 9.27
CA SER A 135 -5.22 -2.53 8.67
C SER A 135 -3.82 -2.76 9.22
N LEU A 136 -3.47 -4.02 9.41
CA LEU A 136 -2.16 -4.46 9.87
C LEU A 136 -1.72 -5.64 9.02
N GLY A 137 -0.49 -5.61 8.53
CA GLY A 137 0.09 -6.70 7.76
C GLY A 137 -0.67 -7.03 6.46
N MET A 138 -0.92 -8.30 6.22
CA MET A 138 -1.60 -8.79 5.02
C MET A 138 -3.06 -8.38 5.01
N VAL A 139 -3.53 -7.89 3.88
CA VAL A 139 -4.96 -7.56 3.66
C VAL A 139 -5.72 -8.68 2.92
N ASN A 140 -5.01 -9.57 2.23
CA ASN A 140 -5.55 -10.76 1.61
C ASN A 140 -4.58 -11.93 1.79
N ALA A 141 -5.12 -13.13 1.97
CA ALA A 141 -4.33 -14.36 1.97
C ALA A 141 -3.68 -14.56 0.60
N PRO A 142 -2.37 -14.84 0.53
CA PRO A 142 -1.67 -15.05 -0.75
C PRO A 142 -2.01 -16.39 -1.38
N ASP A 143 -2.37 -17.39 -0.58
CA ASP A 143 -2.73 -18.73 -0.99
C ASP A 143 -3.57 -19.45 0.08
N ASN A 144 -3.99 -20.68 -0.21
CA ASN A 144 -4.86 -21.49 0.65
C ASN A 144 -4.19 -22.05 1.93
N SER A 145 -2.91 -21.79 2.16
CA SER A 145 -2.23 -22.18 3.41
C SER A 145 -2.53 -21.23 4.57
N TYR A 146 -3.12 -20.08 4.28
CA TYR A 146 -3.57 -19.10 5.26
C TYR A 146 -5.08 -19.24 5.48
N ILE A 147 -5.52 -18.97 6.69
CA ILE A 147 -6.94 -18.96 7.08
C ILE A 147 -7.38 -17.50 7.20
N GLU A 148 -8.47 -17.16 6.52
CA GLU A 148 -9.14 -15.86 6.67
C GLU A 148 -10.40 -16.04 7.52
N GLU A 149 -10.42 -15.46 8.72
CA GLU A 149 -11.61 -15.37 9.56
C GLU A 149 -12.23 -13.98 9.42
N LYS A 150 -13.56 -13.96 9.19
CA LYS A 150 -14.33 -12.73 9.01
C LYS A 150 -15.49 -12.68 9.98
N GLN A 151 -15.69 -11.53 10.59
CA GLN A 151 -16.86 -11.25 11.43
C GLN A 151 -17.48 -9.93 11.00
N ILE A 152 -18.80 -9.94 10.81
CA ILE A 152 -19.60 -8.73 10.53
C ILE A 152 -20.66 -8.63 11.61
N LYS A 153 -20.71 -7.48 12.29
CA LYS A 153 -21.73 -7.20 13.30
C LYS A 153 -22.23 -5.76 13.13
N GLY A 154 -23.42 -5.61 12.56
CA GLY A 154 -23.92 -4.29 12.17
C GLY A 154 -22.98 -3.59 11.20
N LYS A 155 -22.40 -2.45 11.59
CA LYS A 155 -21.44 -1.70 10.78
C LYS A 155 -19.97 -2.06 11.07
N ASP A 156 -19.72 -2.95 12.03
CA ASP A 156 -18.38 -3.39 12.37
C ASP A 156 -17.95 -4.55 11.47
N TYR A 157 -16.75 -4.46 10.96
CA TYR A 157 -16.11 -5.50 10.17
C TYR A 157 -14.76 -5.86 10.77
N LYS A 158 -14.52 -7.15 10.95
CA LYS A 158 -13.22 -7.69 11.39
C LYS A 158 -12.80 -8.80 10.44
N LYS A 159 -11.55 -8.76 10.00
CA LYS A 159 -10.90 -9.83 9.25
C LYS A 159 -9.55 -10.10 9.87
N ILE A 160 -9.25 -11.36 10.13
CA ILE A 160 -7.94 -11.82 10.58
C ILE A 160 -7.42 -12.83 9.58
N ILE A 161 -6.16 -12.71 9.24
CA ILE A 161 -5.43 -13.66 8.38
C ILE A 161 -4.37 -14.30 9.25
N HIS A 162 -4.43 -15.63 9.40
CA HIS A 162 -3.48 -16.35 10.23
C HIS A 162 -3.07 -17.69 9.59
N LYS A 163 -1.96 -18.22 10.09
CA LYS A 163 -1.44 -19.53 9.70
C LYS A 163 -0.73 -20.12 10.92
N GLU A 164 -1.05 -21.38 11.28
CA GLU A 164 -0.42 -22.12 12.39
C GLU A 164 -0.44 -21.34 13.71
N GLY A 165 -1.56 -20.63 14.00
CA GLY A 165 -1.74 -19.85 15.22
C GLY A 165 -1.02 -18.49 15.22
N VAL A 166 -0.31 -18.13 14.16
CA VAL A 166 0.36 -16.82 14.00
C VAL A 166 -0.49 -15.91 13.13
N ILE A 167 -0.74 -14.68 13.60
CA ILE A 167 -1.47 -13.66 12.85
C ILE A 167 -0.52 -13.01 11.84
N TYR A 168 -0.90 -12.97 10.58
CA TYR A 168 -0.17 -12.32 9.47
C TYR A 168 -0.84 -11.06 8.96
N GLY A 169 -2.11 -10.86 9.31
CA GLY A 169 -2.83 -9.66 8.92
C GLY A 169 -4.13 -9.47 9.65
N ALA A 170 -4.56 -8.23 9.78
CA ALA A 170 -5.85 -7.87 10.35
C ALA A 170 -6.43 -6.64 9.66
N ILE A 171 -7.75 -6.63 9.47
CA ILE A 171 -8.51 -5.45 9.08
C ILE A 171 -9.63 -5.30 10.10
N ILE A 172 -9.70 -4.14 10.75
CA ILE A 172 -10.75 -3.81 11.71
C ILE A 172 -11.39 -2.50 11.28
N GLN A 173 -12.71 -2.50 11.17
CA GLN A 173 -13.49 -1.35 10.80
C GLN A 173 -14.63 -1.16 11.82
N GLY A 174 -14.88 0.08 12.24
CA GLY A 174 -15.86 0.45 13.23
C GLY A 174 -15.24 0.65 14.61
N ASP A 175 -15.58 -0.19 15.58
CA ASP A 175 -15.01 -0.11 16.93
C ASP A 175 -13.55 -0.56 16.97
N LEU A 176 -12.64 0.38 17.22
CA LEU A 176 -11.20 0.15 17.37
C LEU A 176 -10.74 0.08 18.82
N SER A 177 -11.62 -0.08 19.81
CA SER A 177 -11.29 -0.03 21.23
C SER A 177 -10.35 -1.15 21.71
N TYR A 178 -10.15 -2.18 20.88
CA TYR A 178 -9.26 -3.33 21.23
C TYR A 178 -7.93 -3.32 20.46
N VAL A 179 -7.53 -2.21 19.85
CA VAL A 179 -6.38 -2.14 18.95
C VAL A 179 -5.22 -1.35 19.55
#